data_8e4e33e4ec733c22578d8badb633cf88
#
_entry.id   8e4e33e4ec733c22578d8badb633cf88
#
_cell.length_a   1.000
_cell.length_b   1.000
_cell.length_c   1.000
_cell.angle_alpha   90.00
_cell.angle_beta   90.00
_cell.angle_gamma   90.00
#
_symmetry.space_group_name_H-M   'P 1'
#
loop_
_entity.id
_entity.type
_entity.pdbx_description
1 polymer ?
#
loop_
_entity_poly.entity_id
_entity_poly.type
_entity_poly.pdbx_seq_one_letter_code
_entity_poly.pdbx_strand_id
1 'polypeptide(L)'
;MNTHTYEQKHTALLIVDPYNDFMSKGGKLYDVTKPQADAVGFYDNMRKLVPAIREAGIQVVIVPHHRTRPTDFDNWLYINPTQRETKRKTCFEDGAWGGEFHPEFGPKQGDVNPSSSKLSPPRRKPRWTA
;
A
#
# COMPACT_ATOMS: atom_id res chain seq x y z
N MET A 1 25.08 21.48 3.37
CA MET A 1 23.93 20.56 3.17
C MET A 1 24.48 19.15 3.11
N ASN A 2 24.05 18.26 4.03
CA ASN A 2 24.42 16.84 3.95
C ASN A 2 23.69 16.23 2.75
N THR A 3 24.38 16.00 1.65
CA THR A 3 23.85 15.24 0.51
C THR A 3 23.92 13.76 0.88
N HIS A 4 22.80 13.22 1.37
CA HIS A 4 22.70 11.77 1.52
C HIS A 4 22.65 11.14 0.13
N THR A 5 23.62 10.31 -0.18
CA THR A 5 23.62 9.47 -1.39
C THR A 5 22.99 8.13 -1.06
N TYR A 6 21.98 7.75 -1.82
CA TYR A 6 21.33 6.44 -1.71
C TYR A 6 21.83 5.54 -2.85
N GLU A 7 22.49 4.44 -2.51
CA GLU A 7 22.92 3.47 -3.52
C GLU A 7 21.71 2.74 -4.09
N GLN A 8 21.57 2.73 -5.43
CA GLN A 8 20.45 2.11 -6.14
C GLN A 8 20.16 0.68 -5.67
N LYS A 9 21.18 -0.17 -5.63
CA LYS A 9 21.05 -1.60 -5.25
C LYS A 9 20.67 -1.84 -3.77
N HIS A 10 20.78 -0.81 -2.93
CA HIS A 10 20.45 -0.87 -1.50
C HIS A 10 19.24 0.00 -1.14
N THR A 11 18.56 0.52 -2.14
CA THR A 11 17.42 1.43 -1.96
C THR A 11 16.17 0.83 -2.57
N ALA A 12 15.03 1.01 -1.92
CA ALA A 12 13.72 0.68 -2.47
C ALA A 12 12.71 1.78 -2.12
N LEU A 13 11.76 2.00 -3.01
CA LEU A 13 10.59 2.83 -2.74
C LEU A 13 9.44 1.92 -2.26
N LEU A 14 8.94 2.14 -1.05
CA LEU A 14 7.76 1.48 -0.53
C LEU A 14 6.54 2.37 -0.77
N ILE A 15 5.55 1.86 -1.52
CA ILE A 15 4.25 2.51 -1.69
C ILE A 15 3.26 1.75 -0.80
N VAL A 16 2.85 2.40 0.29
CA VAL A 16 2.02 1.79 1.33
C VAL A 16 0.57 2.12 1.09
N ASP A 17 -0.29 1.12 1.08
CA ASP A 17 -1.74 1.21 1.00
C ASP A 17 -2.30 2.01 -0.18
N PRO A 18 -1.81 1.84 -1.42
CA PRO A 18 -2.24 2.66 -2.55
C PRO A 18 -3.61 2.21 -3.09
N TYR A 19 -4.64 2.29 -2.24
CA TYR A 19 -6.00 1.87 -2.57
C TYR A 19 -6.92 3.03 -2.94
N ASN A 20 -7.96 2.72 -3.71
CA ASN A 20 -8.97 3.70 -4.12
C ASN A 20 -9.65 4.36 -2.93
N ASP A 21 -9.93 3.64 -1.85
CA ASP A 21 -10.55 4.22 -0.65
C ASP A 21 -9.75 5.36 -0.02
N PHE A 22 -8.40 5.34 -0.15
CA PHE A 22 -7.54 6.44 0.31
C PHE A 22 -7.35 7.53 -0.74
N MET A 23 -7.14 7.12 -2.01
CA MET A 23 -6.47 7.96 -2.99
C MET A 23 -7.40 8.45 -4.11
N SER A 24 -8.55 7.82 -4.30
CA SER A 24 -9.45 8.14 -5.40
C SER A 24 -10.66 8.93 -4.93
N LYS A 25 -11.08 9.92 -5.72
CA LYS A 25 -12.33 10.65 -5.47
C LYS A 25 -13.50 9.67 -5.37
N GLY A 26 -14.27 9.75 -4.28
CA GLY A 26 -15.34 8.81 -3.96
C GLY A 26 -14.90 7.62 -3.10
N GLY A 27 -13.62 7.50 -2.80
CA GLY A 27 -13.12 6.55 -1.79
C GLY A 27 -13.59 6.94 -0.38
N LYS A 28 -13.83 5.95 0.46
CA LYS A 28 -14.44 6.12 1.80
C LYS A 28 -13.60 6.95 2.77
N LEU A 29 -12.30 7.08 2.50
CA LEU A 29 -11.34 7.86 3.30
C LEU A 29 -10.75 9.05 2.53
N TYR A 30 -11.07 9.19 1.24
CA TYR A 30 -10.50 10.23 0.37
C TYR A 30 -10.68 11.65 0.93
N ASP A 31 -11.90 12.01 1.35
CA ASP A 31 -12.17 13.36 1.85
C ASP A 31 -11.43 13.68 3.18
N VAL A 32 -11.08 12.65 3.95
CA VAL A 32 -10.30 12.80 5.19
C VAL A 32 -8.82 13.01 4.89
N THR A 33 -8.29 12.34 3.87
CA THR A 33 -6.87 12.41 3.50
C THR A 33 -6.54 13.58 2.57
N LYS A 34 -7.51 14.00 1.76
CA LYS A 34 -7.35 15.02 0.71
C LYS A 34 -6.75 16.35 1.19
N PRO A 35 -7.21 16.97 2.29
CA PRO A 35 -6.67 18.26 2.71
C PRO A 35 -5.15 18.21 2.97
N GLN A 36 -4.66 17.13 3.60
CA GLN A 36 -3.23 16.95 3.84
C GLN A 36 -2.49 16.63 2.54
N ALA A 37 -3.05 15.80 1.69
CA ALA A 37 -2.47 15.46 0.39
C ALA A 37 -2.30 16.70 -0.49
N ASP A 38 -3.31 17.58 -0.53
CA ASP A 38 -3.26 18.84 -1.27
C ASP A 38 -2.20 19.80 -0.69
N ALA A 39 -2.15 19.94 0.65
CA ALA A 39 -1.23 20.84 1.32
C ALA A 39 0.25 20.52 1.02
N VAL A 40 0.58 19.26 0.79
CA VAL A 40 1.96 18.82 0.48
C VAL A 40 2.19 18.50 -1.01
N GLY A 41 1.18 18.72 -1.86
CA GLY A 41 1.26 18.40 -3.30
C GLY A 41 1.50 16.91 -3.56
N PHE A 42 0.89 16.04 -2.74
CA PHE A 42 1.17 14.60 -2.71
C PHE A 42 1.05 13.95 -4.08
N TYR A 43 -0.06 14.13 -4.78
CA TYR A 43 -0.31 13.46 -6.06
C TYR A 43 0.66 13.89 -7.15
N ASP A 44 0.96 15.19 -7.23
CA ASP A 44 1.90 15.71 -8.23
C ASP A 44 3.32 15.25 -7.94
N ASN A 45 3.70 15.19 -6.67
CA ASN A 45 4.99 14.66 -6.25
C ASN A 45 5.10 13.17 -6.55
N MET A 46 4.06 12.38 -6.31
CA MET A 46 4.04 10.95 -6.62
C MET A 46 4.10 10.69 -8.13
N ARG A 47 3.41 11.48 -8.95
CA ARG A 47 3.47 11.39 -10.43
C ARG A 47 4.87 11.65 -10.99
N LYS A 48 5.67 12.47 -10.30
CA LYS A 48 7.07 12.72 -10.67
C LYS A 48 8.01 11.65 -10.10
N LEU A 49 7.85 11.32 -8.82
CA LEU A 49 8.76 10.45 -8.10
C LEU A 49 8.69 8.99 -8.60
N VAL A 50 7.49 8.43 -8.69
CA VAL A 50 7.33 6.99 -8.93
C VAL A 50 7.90 6.56 -10.30
N PRO A 51 7.62 7.27 -11.41
CA PRO A 51 8.27 6.97 -12.69
C PRO A 51 9.79 7.14 -12.65
N ALA A 52 10.29 8.22 -12.04
CA ALA A 52 11.74 8.48 -11.94
C ALA A 52 12.47 7.38 -11.16
N ILE A 53 11.87 6.87 -10.09
CA ILE A 53 12.41 5.75 -9.31
C ILE A 53 12.49 4.46 -10.15
N ARG A 54 11.46 4.16 -10.93
CA ARG A 54 11.46 2.99 -11.84
C ARG A 54 12.49 3.15 -12.95
N GLU A 55 12.58 4.33 -13.56
CA GLU A 55 13.57 4.64 -14.60
C GLU A 55 15.00 4.54 -14.08
N ALA A 56 15.24 4.96 -12.85
CA ALA A 56 16.52 4.79 -12.17
C ALA A 56 16.84 3.33 -11.81
N GLY A 57 15.95 2.37 -12.08
CA GLY A 57 16.14 0.96 -11.73
C GLY A 57 16.09 0.66 -10.22
N ILE A 58 15.54 1.58 -9.43
CA ILE A 58 15.32 1.38 -7.99
C ILE A 58 14.06 0.53 -7.81
N GLN A 59 14.14 -0.47 -6.94
CA GLN A 59 13.03 -1.38 -6.70
C GLN A 59 11.83 -0.67 -6.09
N VAL A 60 10.66 -0.83 -6.70
CA VAL A 60 9.39 -0.43 -6.10
C VAL A 60 8.74 -1.63 -5.42
N VAL A 61 8.30 -1.43 -4.19
CA VAL A 61 7.61 -2.44 -3.37
C VAL A 61 6.24 -1.90 -3.00
N ILE A 62 5.20 -2.59 -3.40
CA ILE A 62 3.83 -2.28 -2.96
C ILE A 62 3.60 -2.98 -1.63
N VAL A 63 3.22 -2.22 -0.62
CA VAL A 63 2.88 -2.72 0.71
C VAL A 63 1.37 -2.62 0.87
N PRO A 64 0.62 -3.74 0.70
CA PRO A 64 -0.83 -3.70 0.70
C PRO A 64 -1.39 -3.67 2.12
N HIS A 65 -2.48 -2.92 2.31
CA HIS A 65 -3.36 -3.06 3.46
C HIS A 65 -4.14 -4.38 3.41
N HIS A 66 -4.58 -4.87 4.55
CA HIS A 66 -5.54 -5.96 4.61
C HIS A 66 -6.87 -5.54 3.98
N ARG A 67 -7.41 -6.34 3.08
CA ARG A 67 -8.75 -6.12 2.52
C ARG A 67 -9.80 -6.63 3.50
N THR A 68 -10.72 -5.75 3.85
CA THR A 68 -11.74 -6.02 4.87
C THR A 68 -12.78 -7.01 4.36
N ARG A 69 -13.08 -8.01 5.17
CA ARG A 69 -14.16 -8.97 4.97
C ARG A 69 -15.20 -8.83 6.07
N PRO A 70 -16.46 -9.22 5.84
CA PRO A 70 -17.54 -9.04 6.83
C PRO A 70 -17.23 -9.63 8.21
N THR A 71 -16.48 -10.72 8.27
CA THR A 71 -16.19 -11.47 9.51
C THR A 71 -14.89 -11.08 10.21
N ASP A 72 -14.10 -10.19 9.64
CA ASP A 72 -12.73 -9.90 10.13
C ASP A 72 -12.68 -9.42 11.58
N PHE A 73 -13.75 -8.78 12.07
CA PHE A 73 -13.80 -8.16 13.38
C PHE A 73 -14.68 -8.93 14.38
N ASP A 74 -15.22 -10.10 14.00
CA ASP A 74 -16.23 -10.79 14.81
C ASP A 74 -15.67 -11.30 16.15
N ASN A 75 -14.39 -11.67 16.18
CA ASN A 75 -13.74 -12.21 17.37
C ASN A 75 -12.87 -11.16 18.12
N TRP A 76 -12.96 -9.87 17.74
CA TRP A 76 -12.16 -8.83 18.35
C TRP A 76 -12.83 -8.27 19.60
N LEU A 77 -12.29 -8.59 20.77
CA LEU A 77 -12.77 -8.05 22.06
C LEU A 77 -12.44 -6.55 22.23
N TYR A 78 -11.27 -6.14 21.72
CA TYR A 78 -10.78 -4.77 21.87
C TYR A 78 -10.40 -4.20 20.51
N ILE A 79 -11.37 -3.55 19.88
CA ILE A 79 -11.17 -2.88 18.59
C ILE A 79 -10.72 -1.43 18.83
N ASN A 80 -9.61 -1.02 18.21
CA ASN A 80 -9.14 0.36 18.32
C ASN A 80 -10.02 1.33 17.47
N PRO A 81 -9.93 2.66 17.72
CA PRO A 81 -10.74 3.64 17.00
C PRO A 81 -10.62 3.56 15.47
N THR A 82 -9.42 3.38 14.93
CA THR A 82 -9.18 3.30 13.48
C THR A 82 -9.88 2.09 12.87
N GLN A 83 -9.74 0.92 13.49
CA GLN A 83 -10.38 -0.29 12.99
C GLN A 83 -11.89 -0.28 13.17
N ARG A 84 -12.41 0.41 14.21
CA ARG A 84 -13.84 0.65 14.37
C ARG A 84 -14.41 1.45 13.19
N GLU A 85 -13.69 2.49 12.75
CA GLU A 85 -14.07 3.25 11.56
C GLU A 85 -13.96 2.42 10.28
N THR A 86 -12.91 1.62 10.14
CA THR A 86 -12.75 0.68 9.01
C THR A 86 -13.93 -0.29 8.94
N LYS A 87 -14.32 -0.87 10.07
CA LYS A 87 -15.52 -1.73 10.17
C LYS A 87 -16.79 -0.96 9.81
N ARG A 88 -17.00 0.20 10.41
CA ARG A 88 -18.21 1.02 10.20
C ARG A 88 -18.41 1.44 8.75
N LYS A 89 -17.32 1.82 8.08
CA LYS A 89 -17.33 2.28 6.69
C LYS A 89 -17.12 1.14 5.69
N THR A 90 -16.77 -0.05 6.17
CA THR A 90 -16.34 -1.18 5.32
C THR A 90 -15.22 -0.76 4.37
N CYS A 91 -14.18 -0.06 4.92
CA CYS A 91 -13.06 0.41 4.11
C CYS A 91 -12.27 -0.77 3.55
N PHE A 92 -11.72 -0.61 2.35
CA PHE A 92 -10.86 -1.60 1.68
C PHE A 92 -11.53 -2.97 1.50
N GLU A 93 -12.84 -2.98 1.24
CA GLU A 93 -13.62 -4.20 1.12
C GLU A 93 -13.08 -5.12 0.02
N ASP A 94 -12.90 -6.41 0.37
CA ASP A 94 -12.41 -7.42 -0.56
C ASP A 94 -13.42 -7.62 -1.71
N GLY A 95 -12.95 -7.49 -2.95
CA GLY A 95 -13.78 -7.56 -4.15
C GLY A 95 -14.55 -6.28 -4.50
N ALA A 96 -14.47 -5.20 -3.69
CA ALA A 96 -15.07 -3.91 -4.01
C ALA A 96 -14.03 -2.92 -4.54
N TRP A 97 -14.45 -1.94 -5.34
CA TRP A 97 -13.60 -0.92 -5.94
C TRP A 97 -12.71 -0.17 -4.94
N GLY A 98 -13.20 0.13 -3.74
CA GLY A 98 -12.42 0.80 -2.70
C GLY A 98 -11.22 0.00 -2.21
N GLY A 99 -11.31 -1.34 -2.24
CA GLY A 99 -10.25 -2.29 -1.92
C GLY A 99 -9.34 -2.64 -3.11
N GLU A 100 -9.54 -2.04 -4.28
CA GLU A 100 -8.64 -2.17 -5.42
C GLU A 100 -7.52 -1.12 -5.36
N PHE A 101 -6.39 -1.44 -5.98
CA PHE A 101 -5.28 -0.50 -6.07
C PHE A 101 -5.62 0.71 -6.93
N HIS A 102 -5.13 1.88 -6.52
CA HIS A 102 -5.22 3.10 -7.32
C HIS A 102 -4.54 2.90 -8.68
N PRO A 103 -5.18 3.31 -9.80
CA PRO A 103 -4.70 2.99 -11.15
C PRO A 103 -3.32 3.59 -11.48
N GLU A 104 -2.98 4.76 -10.94
CA GLU A 104 -1.68 5.39 -11.16
C GLU A 104 -0.58 4.82 -10.26
N PHE A 105 -0.88 4.51 -8.97
CA PHE A 105 0.10 4.21 -7.94
C PHE A 105 0.08 2.75 -7.47
N GLY A 106 -0.83 1.96 -7.98
CA GLY A 106 -0.84 0.51 -7.76
C GLY A 106 0.33 -0.21 -8.46
N PRO A 107 0.42 -1.52 -8.28
CA PRO A 107 1.53 -2.33 -8.79
C PRO A 107 1.62 -2.28 -10.32
N LYS A 108 2.83 -2.20 -10.84
CA LYS A 108 3.18 -2.31 -12.26
C LYS A 108 4.10 -3.51 -12.49
N GLN A 109 4.31 -3.85 -13.74
CA GLN A 109 5.26 -4.90 -14.11
C GLN A 109 6.66 -4.55 -13.57
N GLY A 110 7.29 -5.49 -12.88
CA GLY A 110 8.61 -5.31 -12.24
C GLY A 110 8.55 -4.87 -10.78
N ASP A 111 7.42 -4.39 -10.28
CA ASP A 111 7.26 -4.08 -8.87
C ASP A 111 7.12 -5.36 -8.03
N VAL A 112 7.60 -5.32 -6.79
CA VAL A 112 7.32 -6.35 -5.80
C VAL A 112 5.93 -6.12 -5.22
N ASN A 113 5.04 -7.10 -5.39
CA ASN A 113 3.70 -7.07 -4.81
C ASN A 113 3.41 -8.39 -4.07
N PRO A 114 3.45 -8.40 -2.73
CA PRO A 114 3.20 -9.62 -1.94
C PRO A 114 1.79 -10.21 -2.11
N SER A 115 0.83 -9.40 -2.58
CA SER A 115 -0.54 -9.88 -2.84
C SER A 115 -0.67 -10.67 -4.14
N SER A 116 0.35 -10.69 -5.00
CA SER A 116 0.31 -11.50 -6.22
C SER A 116 0.59 -12.96 -5.86
N SER A 117 -0.32 -13.86 -6.21
CA SER A 117 -0.23 -15.32 -5.96
C SER A 117 0.99 -16.01 -6.59
N LYS A 118 1.82 -15.29 -7.33
CA LYS A 118 3.06 -15.78 -7.97
C LYS A 118 4.31 -15.63 -7.11
N LEU A 119 4.23 -15.03 -5.93
CA LEU A 119 5.35 -14.82 -5.02
C LEU A 119 5.16 -15.58 -3.70
N SER A 120 4.86 -16.87 -3.76
CA SER A 120 5.18 -17.75 -2.65
C SER A 120 6.65 -18.13 -2.80
N PRO A 121 7.58 -17.57 -2.01
CA PRO A 121 8.92 -18.10 -1.96
C PRO A 121 8.83 -19.57 -1.52
N PRO A 122 9.68 -20.47 -2.06
CA PRO A 122 9.70 -21.84 -1.57
C PRO A 122 9.88 -21.80 -0.05
N ARG A 123 9.00 -22.47 0.67
CA ARG A 123 9.10 -22.60 2.13
C ARG A 123 10.47 -23.23 2.44
N ARG A 124 11.43 -22.42 2.86
CA ARG A 124 12.66 -22.93 3.44
C ARG A 124 12.24 -23.68 4.71
N LYS A 125 12.39 -24.99 4.70
CA LYS A 125 12.24 -25.78 5.91
C LYS A 125 13.17 -25.17 6.97
N PRO A 126 12.68 -24.91 8.21
CA PRO A 126 13.57 -24.45 9.26
C PRO A 126 14.67 -25.49 9.45
N ARG A 127 15.92 -25.05 9.48
CA ARG A 127 17.07 -25.89 9.87
C ARG A 127 17.07 -26.00 11.41
N TRP A 128 16.09 -26.70 11.95
CA TRP A 128 16.08 -27.10 13.35
C TRP A 128 16.03 -28.62 13.37
N THR A 129 17.14 -29.27 13.13
CA THR A 129 17.33 -30.67 13.49
C THR A 129 18.79 -30.84 13.91
N ALA A 130 19.00 -30.81 15.18
CA ALA A 130 19.76 -31.82 15.98
C ALA A 130 19.68 -31.36 17.40
#